data_b5d2ddba1a97e10bcd2fda1cb835d64f
#
_entry.id   b5d2ddba1a97e10bcd2fda1cb835d64f
#
_cell.length_a   1.000
_cell.length_b   1.000
_cell.length_c   1.000
_cell.angle_alpha   90.00
_cell.angle_beta   90.00
_cell.angle_gamma   90.00
#
_symmetry.space_group_name_H-M   'P 1'
#
loop_
_entity.id
_entity.type
_entity.pdbx_description
1 polymer ?
#
loop_
_entity_poly.entity_id
_entity_poly.type
_entity_poly.pdbx_seq_one_letter_code
_entity_poly.pdbx_strand_id
1 'polypeptide(L)'
;MARERRDNKGRLLLTGEAQIRNGSYTFRYTDENGVRKSITNWKLLSEDQPPKGDTNPECLRDMENRITDRRTKAMPKKTKTVNAFWQEYISMKCEIAETTLVRYIYLYNKHVKNEWGKRPIQSVRYSDVKRFYISRLKHGLSLSTLGNLNNVIHPVFELACREHYIAANPVDGVYQEFKKRKDWEP
;
A
#
# COMPACT_ATOMS: atom_id res chain seq x y z
N MET A 1 19.14 18.07 13.62
CA MET A 1 19.26 17.89 12.16
C MET A 1 20.28 16.79 11.89
N ALA A 2 19.95 15.78 11.13
CA ALA A 2 20.91 14.73 10.77
C ALA A 2 22.00 15.32 9.85
N ARG A 3 23.27 15.12 10.21
CA ARG A 3 24.41 15.63 9.45
C ARG A 3 24.48 14.93 8.09
N GLU A 4 24.42 15.69 7.00
CA GLU A 4 24.59 15.16 5.64
C GLU A 4 25.96 14.48 5.53
N ARG A 5 25.98 13.22 5.10
CA ARG A 5 27.22 12.46 4.88
C ARG A 5 27.61 12.57 3.41
N ARG A 6 28.87 12.90 3.16
CA ARG A 6 29.41 13.02 1.81
C ARG A 6 30.64 12.12 1.66
N ASP A 7 30.86 11.66 0.45
CA ASP A 7 32.06 10.91 0.07
C ASP A 7 33.28 11.86 -0.13
N ASN A 8 34.43 11.27 -0.46
CA ASN A 8 35.65 12.03 -0.75
C ASN A 8 35.57 12.88 -2.03
N LYS A 9 34.57 12.67 -2.90
CA LYS A 9 34.26 13.45 -4.08
C LYS A 9 33.18 14.52 -3.81
N GLY A 10 32.74 14.70 -2.56
CA GLY A 10 31.71 15.66 -2.17
C GLY A 10 30.28 15.24 -2.45
N ARG A 11 30.03 14.02 -2.93
CA ARG A 11 28.70 13.50 -3.27
C ARG A 11 27.94 13.08 -2.02
N LEU A 12 26.65 13.34 -2.01
CA LEU A 12 25.76 12.95 -0.91
C LEU A 12 25.61 11.42 -0.85
N LEU A 13 25.86 10.86 0.33
CA LEU A 13 25.64 9.46 0.64
C LEU A 13 24.23 9.27 1.22
N LEU A 14 23.47 8.35 0.64
CA LEU A 14 22.12 8.02 1.07
C LEU A 14 22.12 7.22 2.38
N THR A 15 20.93 7.05 2.97
CA THR A 15 20.77 6.25 4.19
C THR A 15 21.19 4.80 3.93
N GLY A 16 22.12 4.29 4.73
CA GLY A 16 22.71 2.95 4.56
C GLY A 16 24.02 2.95 3.78
N GLU A 17 24.29 3.96 2.93
CA GLU A 17 25.56 4.09 2.20
C GLU A 17 26.69 4.61 3.10
N ALA A 18 27.89 4.13 2.86
CA ALA A 18 29.11 4.66 3.46
C ALA A 18 30.31 4.43 2.52
N GLN A 19 31.29 5.33 2.53
CA GLN A 19 32.57 5.11 1.90
C GLN A 19 33.54 4.50 2.91
N ILE A 20 34.27 3.46 2.49
CA ILE A 20 35.27 2.76 3.30
C ILE A 20 36.64 3.41 3.07
N ARG A 21 37.58 3.22 4.00
CA ARG A 21 38.92 3.80 3.94
C ARG A 21 39.73 3.43 2.70
N ASN A 22 39.47 2.27 2.11
CA ASN A 22 40.11 1.82 0.87
C ASN A 22 39.56 2.48 -0.40
N GLY A 23 38.53 3.35 -0.27
CA GLY A 23 37.88 4.05 -1.38
C GLY A 23 36.63 3.36 -1.93
N SER A 24 36.34 2.12 -1.53
CA SER A 24 35.10 1.44 -1.92
C SER A 24 33.88 1.96 -1.15
N TYR A 25 32.71 1.66 -1.65
CA TYR A 25 31.42 2.04 -1.05
C TYR A 25 30.71 0.81 -0.51
N THR A 26 30.01 0.94 0.58
CA THR A 26 29.17 -0.11 1.17
C THR A 26 27.76 0.40 1.40
N PHE A 27 26.80 -0.47 1.15
CA PHE A 27 25.40 -0.27 1.52
C PHE A 27 24.96 -1.33 2.53
N ARG A 28 24.42 -0.89 3.66
CA ARG A 28 23.93 -1.74 4.75
C ARG A 28 22.42 -1.75 4.75
N TYR A 29 21.84 -2.94 4.75
CA TYR A 29 20.39 -3.12 4.78
C TYR A 29 20.01 -4.30 5.66
N THR A 30 18.74 -4.36 6.04
CA THR A 30 18.17 -5.51 6.76
C THR A 30 17.35 -6.32 5.75
N ASP A 31 17.58 -7.62 5.63
CA ASP A 31 16.83 -8.48 4.72
C ASP A 31 15.40 -8.78 5.23
N GLU A 32 14.65 -9.57 4.46
CA GLU A 32 13.25 -9.95 4.77
C GLU A 32 13.12 -10.76 6.07
N ASN A 33 14.20 -11.40 6.50
CA ASN A 33 14.25 -12.21 7.73
C ASN A 33 14.75 -11.40 8.94
N GLY A 34 14.91 -10.08 8.81
CA GLY A 34 15.43 -9.23 9.87
C GLY A 34 16.95 -9.28 10.04
N VAL A 35 17.67 -9.98 9.17
CA VAL A 35 19.12 -10.13 9.24
C VAL A 35 19.80 -8.92 8.57
N ARG A 36 20.78 -8.32 9.25
CA ARG A 36 21.59 -7.23 8.69
C ARG A 36 22.58 -7.78 7.67
N LYS A 37 22.53 -7.23 6.46
CA LYS A 37 23.45 -7.54 5.34
C LYS A 37 24.13 -6.29 4.82
N SER A 38 25.24 -6.47 4.11
CA SER A 38 25.91 -5.39 3.41
C SER A 38 26.39 -5.86 2.05
N ILE A 39 26.37 -4.94 1.09
CA ILE A 39 27.01 -5.09 -0.21
C ILE A 39 28.09 -4.04 -0.35
N THR A 40 29.14 -4.35 -1.07
CA THR A 40 30.27 -3.44 -1.29
C THR A 40 30.61 -3.38 -2.78
N ASN A 41 30.92 -2.17 -3.27
CA ASN A 41 31.34 -1.95 -4.65
C ASN A 41 32.35 -0.80 -4.71
N TRP A 42 33.22 -0.80 -5.71
CA TRP A 42 34.17 0.28 -5.97
C TRP A 42 33.52 1.50 -6.63
N LYS A 43 32.39 1.32 -7.30
CA LYS A 43 31.63 2.37 -7.96
C LYS A 43 30.39 2.73 -7.13
N LEU A 44 30.20 4.00 -6.80
CA LEU A 44 28.94 4.49 -6.26
C LEU A 44 27.91 4.70 -7.37
N LEU A 45 28.37 5.30 -8.48
CA LEU A 45 27.59 5.59 -9.68
C LEU A 45 28.20 4.90 -10.90
N SER A 46 27.42 4.73 -11.96
CA SER A 46 27.88 4.13 -13.23
C SER A 46 29.07 4.85 -13.86
N GLU A 47 29.24 6.14 -13.59
CA GLU A 47 30.30 7.00 -14.10
C GLU A 47 31.66 6.80 -13.37
N ASP A 48 31.65 6.13 -12.21
CA ASP A 48 32.84 5.91 -11.43
C ASP A 48 33.77 4.88 -12.12
N GLN A 49 35.08 5.17 -12.12
CA GLN A 49 36.06 4.21 -12.61
C GLN A 49 36.56 3.34 -11.45
N PRO A 50 36.44 2.01 -11.55
CA PRO A 50 36.97 1.08 -10.55
C PRO A 50 38.50 0.96 -10.66
N PRO A 51 39.16 0.47 -9.60
CA PRO A 51 40.57 0.13 -9.67
C PRO A 51 40.86 -0.94 -10.75
N LYS A 52 42.11 -0.98 -11.25
CA LYS A 52 42.52 -2.01 -12.20
C LYS A 52 42.27 -3.41 -11.64
N GLY A 53 41.53 -4.23 -12.37
CA GLY A 53 41.20 -5.61 -11.99
C GLY A 53 39.80 -5.83 -11.51
N ASP A 54 39.02 -4.78 -11.24
CA ASP A 54 37.59 -4.92 -10.98
C ASP A 54 36.79 -4.95 -12.28
N THR A 55 36.13 -6.05 -12.55
CA THR A 55 35.31 -6.29 -13.76
C THR A 55 33.82 -6.12 -13.50
N ASN A 56 33.39 -5.67 -12.28
CA ASN A 56 31.98 -5.54 -11.99
C ASN A 56 31.34 -4.39 -12.81
N PRO A 57 30.40 -4.68 -13.73
CA PRO A 57 29.80 -3.66 -14.57
C PRO A 57 28.84 -2.76 -13.78
N GLU A 58 28.24 -3.27 -12.69
CA GLU A 58 27.22 -2.56 -11.90
C GLU A 58 27.86 -1.53 -10.95
N CYS A 59 27.10 -0.50 -10.58
CA CYS A 59 27.46 0.40 -9.47
C CYS A 59 26.67 0.05 -8.19
N LEU A 60 27.07 0.62 -7.05
CA LEU A 60 26.43 0.34 -5.77
C LEU A 60 24.95 0.70 -5.81
N ARG A 61 24.58 1.85 -6.36
CA ARG A 61 23.19 2.32 -6.45
C ARG A 61 22.30 1.46 -7.34
N ASP A 62 22.83 0.88 -8.39
CA ASP A 62 22.08 -0.09 -9.22
C ASP A 62 21.80 -1.37 -8.42
N MET A 63 22.80 -1.83 -7.65
CA MET A 63 22.62 -2.98 -6.75
C MET A 63 21.62 -2.68 -5.63
N GLU A 64 21.64 -1.47 -5.06
CA GLU A 64 20.65 -1.02 -4.06
C GLU A 64 19.25 -0.97 -4.63
N ASN A 65 19.07 -0.36 -5.79
CA ASN A 65 17.79 -0.29 -6.50
C ASN A 65 17.25 -1.69 -6.75
N ARG A 66 18.10 -2.62 -7.20
CA ARG A 66 17.72 -4.01 -7.42
C ARG A 66 17.31 -4.73 -6.13
N ILE A 67 17.98 -4.48 -5.00
CA ILE A 67 17.64 -5.04 -3.70
C ILE A 67 16.31 -4.44 -3.22
N THR A 68 16.15 -3.13 -3.33
CA THR A 68 14.93 -2.40 -2.95
C THR A 68 13.75 -2.83 -3.83
N ASP A 69 13.95 -2.95 -5.14
CA ASP A 69 12.97 -3.45 -6.10
C ASP A 69 12.60 -4.92 -5.85
N ARG A 70 13.56 -5.76 -5.47
CA ARG A 70 13.30 -7.14 -5.05
C ARG A 70 12.49 -7.16 -3.75
N ARG A 71 12.81 -6.33 -2.78
CA ARG A 71 12.03 -6.20 -1.54
C ARG A 71 10.61 -5.68 -1.81
N THR A 72 10.46 -4.74 -2.76
CA THR A 72 9.14 -4.24 -3.18
C THR A 72 8.38 -5.26 -4.04
N LYS A 73 9.08 -6.09 -4.79
CA LYS A 73 8.52 -7.14 -5.65
C LYS A 73 8.45 -8.51 -4.97
N ALA A 74 9.35 -8.82 -4.03
CA ALA A 74 9.46 -10.11 -3.33
C ALA A 74 8.73 -10.16 -1.99
N MET A 75 8.15 -9.04 -1.52
CA MET A 75 6.94 -9.25 -0.73
C MET A 75 5.97 -9.96 -1.67
N PRO A 76 5.56 -11.23 -1.44
CA PRO A 76 4.39 -11.74 -2.09
C PRO A 76 3.36 -10.67 -1.78
N LYS A 77 2.86 -9.96 -2.81
CA LYS A 77 1.70 -9.12 -2.64
C LYS A 77 0.67 -10.08 -2.08
N LYS A 78 0.51 -10.09 -0.75
CA LYS A 78 -0.56 -10.84 -0.11
C LYS A 78 -1.82 -10.30 -0.76
N THR A 79 -2.23 -10.92 -1.86
CA THR A 79 -3.40 -10.51 -2.61
C THR A 79 -4.59 -11.12 -1.93
N LYS A 80 -5.05 -10.49 -0.87
CA LYS A 80 -6.35 -10.80 -0.30
C LYS A 80 -7.42 -10.08 -1.11
N THR A 81 -8.51 -10.78 -1.39
CA THR A 81 -9.68 -10.17 -2.03
C THR A 81 -10.48 -9.35 -1.01
N VAL A 82 -11.33 -8.46 -1.53
CA VAL A 82 -12.26 -7.71 -0.67
C VAL A 82 -13.16 -8.66 0.13
N ASN A 83 -13.62 -9.78 -0.46
CA ASN A 83 -14.39 -10.80 0.26
C ASN A 83 -13.60 -11.44 1.41
N ALA A 84 -12.30 -11.72 1.23
CA ALA A 84 -11.47 -12.28 2.28
C ALA A 84 -11.31 -11.32 3.47
N PHE A 85 -11.09 -10.02 3.19
CA PHE A 85 -11.05 -8.99 4.23
C PHE A 85 -12.41 -8.79 4.91
N TRP A 86 -13.50 -8.87 4.16
CA TRP A 86 -14.84 -8.84 4.72
C TRP A 86 -15.07 -9.98 5.71
N GLN A 87 -14.73 -11.22 5.35
CA GLN A 87 -14.89 -12.37 6.23
C GLN A 87 -14.08 -12.21 7.52
N GLU A 88 -12.85 -11.74 7.40
CA GLU A 88 -11.98 -11.48 8.55
C GLU A 88 -12.55 -10.37 9.44
N TYR A 89 -12.96 -9.25 8.83
CA TYR A 89 -13.57 -8.14 9.56
C TYR A 89 -14.82 -8.58 10.32
N ILE A 90 -15.73 -9.32 9.65
CA ILE A 90 -17.00 -9.72 10.27
C ILE A 90 -16.81 -10.77 11.38
N SER A 91 -15.80 -11.65 11.24
CA SER A 91 -15.47 -12.64 12.27
C SER A 91 -14.94 -12.02 13.57
N MET A 92 -14.32 -10.84 13.48
CA MET A 92 -13.82 -10.08 14.64
C MET A 92 -14.88 -9.16 15.27
N LYS A 93 -16.04 -8.99 14.63
CA LYS A 93 -17.13 -8.13 15.10
C LYS A 93 -17.99 -8.83 16.16
N CYS A 94 -17.50 -8.86 17.41
CA CYS A 94 -18.25 -9.38 18.56
C CYS A 94 -19.02 -8.31 19.35
N GLU A 95 -18.83 -7.01 19.02
CA GLU A 95 -19.31 -5.86 19.82
C GLU A 95 -20.69 -5.34 19.38
N ILE A 96 -21.24 -5.84 18.28
CA ILE A 96 -22.50 -5.33 17.70
C ILE A 96 -23.66 -6.28 17.95
N ALA A 97 -24.87 -5.71 18.09
CA ALA A 97 -26.08 -6.50 18.21
C ALA A 97 -26.28 -7.40 16.97
N GLU A 98 -26.83 -8.60 17.20
CA GLU A 98 -27.07 -9.60 16.15
C GLU A 98 -27.88 -9.03 14.97
N THR A 99 -28.90 -8.22 15.26
CA THR A 99 -29.73 -7.54 14.24
C THR A 99 -28.91 -6.62 13.34
N THR A 100 -27.92 -5.92 13.91
CA THR A 100 -27.01 -5.06 13.16
C THR A 100 -26.06 -5.89 12.30
N LEU A 101 -25.58 -7.00 12.83
CA LEU A 101 -24.71 -7.94 12.12
C LEU A 101 -25.42 -8.52 10.88
N VAL A 102 -26.64 -9.00 11.05
CA VAL A 102 -27.48 -9.51 9.94
C VAL A 102 -27.67 -8.45 8.88
N ARG A 103 -27.95 -7.19 9.27
CA ARG A 103 -28.09 -6.07 8.32
C ARG A 103 -26.80 -5.79 7.55
N TYR A 104 -25.64 -5.85 8.21
CA TYR A 104 -24.33 -5.65 7.58
C TYR A 104 -24.04 -6.74 6.55
N ILE A 105 -24.27 -8.00 6.91
CA ILE A 105 -24.12 -9.15 6.02
C ILE A 105 -25.06 -9.03 4.82
N TYR A 106 -26.30 -8.64 5.02
CA TYR A 106 -27.28 -8.42 3.95
C TYR A 106 -26.79 -7.34 2.96
N LEU A 107 -26.41 -6.16 3.46
CA LEU A 107 -25.96 -5.05 2.62
C LEU A 107 -24.70 -5.43 1.82
N TYR A 108 -23.73 -6.08 2.46
CA TYR A 108 -22.52 -6.53 1.79
C TYR A 108 -22.83 -7.55 0.69
N ASN A 109 -23.58 -8.60 1.01
CA ASN A 109 -23.92 -9.65 0.06
C ASN A 109 -24.71 -9.12 -1.14
N LYS A 110 -25.65 -8.20 -0.91
CA LYS A 110 -26.49 -7.62 -1.95
C LYS A 110 -25.75 -6.68 -2.89
N HIS A 111 -24.83 -5.85 -2.36
CA HIS A 111 -24.28 -4.73 -3.11
C HIS A 111 -22.79 -4.86 -3.45
N VAL A 112 -22.00 -5.59 -2.66
CA VAL A 112 -20.51 -5.56 -2.75
C VAL A 112 -19.94 -6.89 -3.21
N LYS A 113 -20.43 -7.99 -2.64
CA LYS A 113 -19.86 -9.34 -2.78
C LYS A 113 -19.57 -9.75 -4.23
N ASN A 114 -20.52 -9.50 -5.14
CA ASN A 114 -20.41 -9.92 -6.55
C ASN A 114 -19.71 -8.87 -7.42
N GLU A 115 -19.69 -7.63 -7.01
CA GLU A 115 -19.13 -6.52 -7.81
C GLU A 115 -17.65 -6.29 -7.53
N TRP A 116 -17.26 -6.20 -6.25
CA TRP A 116 -15.88 -5.98 -5.83
C TRP A 116 -15.27 -7.14 -5.09
N GLY A 117 -16.09 -8.00 -4.52
CA GLY A 117 -15.66 -9.00 -3.56
C GLY A 117 -14.54 -9.91 -4.06
N LYS A 118 -14.51 -10.22 -5.35
CA LYS A 118 -13.48 -11.05 -5.99
C LYS A 118 -12.23 -10.26 -6.37
N ARG A 119 -12.28 -8.92 -6.35
CA ARG A 119 -11.14 -8.10 -6.71
C ARG A 119 -10.09 -8.10 -5.60
N PRO A 120 -8.78 -8.07 -5.94
CA PRO A 120 -7.73 -7.78 -4.96
C PRO A 120 -8.00 -6.42 -4.28
N ILE A 121 -7.88 -6.35 -2.95
CA ILE A 121 -8.19 -5.12 -2.22
C ILE A 121 -7.32 -3.94 -2.66
N GLN A 122 -6.05 -4.20 -3.04
CA GLN A 122 -5.12 -3.20 -3.57
C GLN A 122 -5.54 -2.62 -4.93
N SER A 123 -6.44 -3.29 -5.66
CA SER A 123 -6.89 -2.84 -6.98
C SER A 123 -8.05 -1.85 -6.91
N VAL A 124 -8.70 -1.72 -5.76
CA VAL A 124 -9.83 -0.81 -5.57
C VAL A 124 -9.31 0.60 -5.31
N ARG A 125 -9.74 1.56 -6.13
CA ARG A 125 -9.32 2.96 -6.04
C ARG A 125 -10.49 3.86 -5.63
N TYR A 126 -10.20 5.05 -5.15
CA TYR A 126 -11.18 6.10 -4.83
C TYR A 126 -12.22 6.28 -5.96
N SER A 127 -11.76 6.35 -7.23
CA SER A 127 -12.64 6.51 -8.39
C SER A 127 -13.60 5.33 -8.59
N ASP A 128 -13.21 4.10 -8.21
CA ASP A 128 -14.07 2.92 -8.28
C ASP A 128 -15.17 3.01 -7.24
N VAL A 129 -14.84 3.41 -6.01
CA VAL A 129 -15.81 3.63 -4.93
C VAL A 129 -16.82 4.71 -5.33
N LYS A 130 -16.33 5.84 -5.86
CA LYS A 130 -17.19 6.94 -6.28
C LYS A 130 -18.15 6.52 -7.40
N ARG A 131 -17.64 5.83 -8.44
CA ARG A 131 -18.48 5.29 -9.54
C ARG A 131 -19.52 4.30 -9.04
N PHE A 132 -19.14 3.45 -8.11
CA PHE A 132 -20.04 2.49 -7.48
C PHE A 132 -21.17 3.20 -6.73
N TYR A 133 -20.87 4.22 -5.93
CA TYR A 133 -21.91 4.97 -5.21
C TYR A 133 -22.85 5.70 -6.15
N ILE A 134 -22.32 6.33 -7.21
CA ILE A 134 -23.13 6.94 -8.28
C ILE A 134 -24.06 5.90 -8.92
N SER A 135 -23.53 4.73 -9.27
CA SER A 135 -24.31 3.65 -9.85
C SER A 135 -25.47 3.22 -8.92
N ARG A 136 -25.20 3.05 -7.61
CA ARG A 136 -26.23 2.64 -6.66
C ARG A 136 -27.33 3.69 -6.49
N LEU A 137 -26.97 4.96 -6.43
CA LEU A 137 -27.95 6.06 -6.40
C LEU A 137 -28.81 6.09 -7.65
N LYS A 138 -28.21 5.97 -8.85
CA LYS A 138 -28.93 5.91 -10.14
C LYS A 138 -29.90 4.72 -10.22
N HIS A 139 -29.61 3.61 -9.53
CA HIS A 139 -30.52 2.46 -9.42
C HIS A 139 -31.50 2.57 -8.23
N GLY A 140 -31.74 3.78 -7.74
CA GLY A 140 -32.80 4.04 -6.73
C GLY A 140 -32.40 3.78 -5.28
N LEU A 141 -31.09 3.59 -5.00
CA LEU A 141 -30.67 3.49 -3.61
C LEU A 141 -30.76 4.87 -2.94
N SER A 142 -31.40 4.95 -1.77
CA SER A 142 -31.46 6.21 -1.02
C SER A 142 -30.08 6.59 -0.46
N LEU A 143 -29.85 7.89 -0.28
CA LEU A 143 -28.61 8.41 0.32
C LEU A 143 -28.38 7.86 1.74
N SER A 144 -29.46 7.66 2.52
CA SER A 144 -29.38 7.03 3.85
C SER A 144 -28.91 5.58 3.77
N THR A 145 -29.42 4.79 2.82
CA THR A 145 -28.98 3.41 2.60
C THR A 145 -27.53 3.36 2.10
N LEU A 146 -27.14 4.32 1.26
CA LEU A 146 -25.74 4.46 0.83
C LEU A 146 -24.81 4.76 2.04
N GLY A 147 -25.26 5.58 2.98
CA GLY A 147 -24.54 5.82 4.24
C GLY A 147 -24.34 4.55 5.06
N ASN A 148 -25.40 3.72 5.18
CA ASN A 148 -25.28 2.41 5.83
C ASN A 148 -24.32 1.48 5.09
N LEU A 149 -24.33 1.49 3.76
CA LEU A 149 -23.40 0.72 2.94
C LEU A 149 -21.95 1.22 3.12
N ASN A 150 -21.74 2.53 3.19
CA ASN A 150 -20.43 3.11 3.52
C ASN A 150 -19.92 2.62 4.89
N ASN A 151 -20.79 2.57 5.92
CA ASN A 151 -20.42 2.07 7.26
C ASN A 151 -20.07 0.58 7.26
N VAL A 152 -20.51 -0.17 6.26
CA VAL A 152 -20.15 -1.59 6.05
C VAL A 152 -18.82 -1.74 5.33
N ILE A 153 -18.55 -0.90 4.31
CA ILE A 153 -17.39 -1.03 3.44
C ILE A 153 -16.15 -0.36 4.04
N HIS A 154 -16.30 0.83 4.60
CA HIS A 154 -15.19 1.65 5.12
C HIS A 154 -14.29 0.89 6.11
N PRO A 155 -14.83 0.18 7.14
CA PRO A 155 -13.99 -0.53 8.11
C PRO A 155 -13.22 -1.70 7.51
N VAL A 156 -13.70 -2.30 6.41
CA VAL A 156 -12.99 -3.40 5.71
C VAL A 156 -11.70 -2.87 5.07
N PHE A 157 -11.78 -1.71 4.41
CA PHE A 157 -10.59 -1.07 3.84
C PHE A 157 -9.68 -0.47 4.92
N GLU A 158 -10.27 0.00 6.03
CA GLU A 158 -9.50 0.46 7.19
C GLU A 158 -8.66 -0.68 7.79
N LEU A 159 -9.24 -1.88 7.92
CA LEU A 159 -8.50 -3.07 8.34
C LEU A 159 -7.34 -3.37 7.39
N ALA A 160 -7.57 -3.28 6.08
CA ALA A 160 -6.53 -3.49 5.07
C ALA A 160 -5.40 -2.45 5.15
N CYS A 161 -5.69 -1.20 5.54
CA CYS A 161 -4.69 -0.18 5.82
C CYS A 161 -3.86 -0.54 7.06
N ARG A 162 -4.51 -0.93 8.16
CA ARG A 162 -3.85 -1.33 9.41
C ARG A 162 -2.93 -2.54 9.24
N GLU A 163 -3.32 -3.46 8.37
CA GLU A 163 -2.52 -4.63 8.02
C GLU A 163 -1.50 -4.38 6.89
N HIS A 164 -1.33 -3.13 6.46
CA HIS A 164 -0.36 -2.70 5.43
C HIS A 164 -0.56 -3.33 4.05
N TYR A 165 -1.79 -3.73 3.69
CA TYR A 165 -2.12 -4.17 2.33
C TYR A 165 -2.34 -3.00 1.37
N ILE A 166 -2.84 -1.88 1.87
CA ILE A 166 -3.02 -0.62 1.14
C ILE A 166 -2.50 0.55 1.97
N ALA A 167 -2.01 1.58 1.32
CA ALA A 167 -1.41 2.74 1.99
C ALA A 167 -2.47 3.73 2.54
N ALA A 168 -3.64 3.79 1.90
CA ALA A 168 -4.73 4.68 2.27
C ALA A 168 -6.08 4.03 1.97
N ASN A 169 -7.10 4.39 2.73
CA ASN A 169 -8.45 3.87 2.54
C ASN A 169 -9.14 4.57 1.35
N PRO A 170 -9.46 3.87 0.25
CA PRO A 170 -10.10 4.48 -0.93
C PRO A 170 -11.55 4.92 -0.69
N VAL A 171 -12.15 4.56 0.44
CA VAL A 171 -13.54 4.91 0.81
C VAL A 171 -13.60 6.25 1.54
N ASP A 172 -12.45 6.74 2.05
CA ASP A 172 -12.39 7.98 2.81
C ASP A 172 -12.91 9.18 2.01
N GLY A 173 -13.81 9.93 2.63
CA GLY A 173 -14.36 11.16 2.07
C GLY A 173 -15.40 10.97 0.96
N VAL A 174 -15.51 9.78 0.34
CA VAL A 174 -16.41 9.59 -0.81
C VAL A 174 -17.87 9.84 -0.45
N TYR A 175 -18.37 9.25 0.64
CA TYR A 175 -19.77 9.45 1.06
C TYR A 175 -20.06 10.90 1.45
N GLN A 176 -19.11 11.57 2.08
CA GLN A 176 -19.26 12.97 2.50
C GLN A 176 -19.50 13.93 1.33
N GLU A 177 -18.91 13.62 0.15
CA GLU A 177 -19.17 14.43 -1.04
C GLU A 177 -20.63 14.38 -1.48
N PHE A 178 -21.29 13.22 -1.34
CA PHE A 178 -22.72 13.07 -1.67
C PHE A 178 -23.60 13.75 -0.62
N LYS A 179 -23.23 13.65 0.67
CA LYS A 179 -23.97 14.26 1.76
C LYS A 179 -23.98 15.79 1.71
N LYS A 180 -22.90 16.42 1.21
CA LYS A 180 -22.80 17.88 1.07
C LYS A 180 -23.66 18.44 -0.06
N ARG A 181 -24.01 17.64 -1.04
CA ARG A 181 -24.90 18.03 -2.13
C ARG A 181 -26.35 17.83 -1.70
N LYS A 182 -27.00 18.91 -1.22
CA LYS A 182 -28.44 18.91 -0.86
C LYS A 182 -29.37 18.61 -2.06
N ASP A 183 -28.88 18.80 -3.28
CA ASP A 183 -29.66 18.78 -4.53
C ASP A 183 -29.24 17.59 -5.43
N TRP A 184 -28.82 16.48 -4.83
CA TRP A 184 -28.58 15.28 -5.62
C TRP A 184 -29.92 14.63 -5.97
N GLU A 185 -30.45 14.94 -7.15
CA GLU A 185 -31.44 14.12 -7.84
C GLU A 185 -30.71 13.15 -8.78
N PRO A 186 -31.06 11.84 -8.77
CA PRO A 186 -30.43 10.82 -9.60
C PRO A 186 -30.70 10.98 -11.09
#